data_420e127b06934acb5610ba4727c81da7
#
_entry.id   420e127b06934acb5610ba4727c81da7
#
_cell.length_a   1.000
_cell.length_b   1.000
_cell.length_c   1.000
_cell.angle_alpha   90.00
_cell.angle_beta   90.00
_cell.angle_gamma   90.00
#
_symmetry.space_group_name_H-M   'P 1'
#
loop_
_entity.id
_entity.type
_entity.pdbx_description
1 polymer ?
#
loop_
_entity_poly.entity_id
_entity_poly.type
_entity_poly.pdbx_seq_one_letter_code
_entity_poly.pdbx_strand_id
1 'polypeptide(L)'
;MTLNLSGLAAAFSLSLAVVPVPQDLATRVKLAVVADKLDEPLGMAFAPGDPAKRLFIVEKTGAIRVLKAGKLLPEPFLDLKARVSRGSEQGLLGLAFHPTFVKSGRLFVNYTDKDGDTRIVEITVASPAADRATIASERQLLFVDQPYANHNGGHLVMMPEGWLLVGLGDGGSAGDPKGNAYNKATLLGKMFRLDPGAESDALRTRILAQGVRNPWRYSIDAATGDLYIGDVGQNLWEEVDVVPMASLAGRDFGWNVMEGSHCFRTATCNRDGLTLPVVEYGHDAGCSITGGVVYRGHAIPQLAGAYFYADYCTALLRSFHFSREGGVTDHWDWRKALDPASRLAQIASFGEDESGEVYVIGLGGTVWKLVPAN
;
A
#
# COMPACT_ATOMS: atom_id res chain seq x y z
N MET A 1 31.08 -44.13 -11.48
CA MET A 1 30.09 -44.15 -10.38
C MET A 1 30.27 -42.83 -9.64
N THR A 2 29.60 -41.79 -10.14
CA THR A 2 29.67 -40.41 -9.61
C THR A 2 28.37 -40.14 -8.86
N LEU A 3 28.47 -40.02 -7.53
CA LEU A 3 27.35 -39.61 -6.68
C LEU A 3 27.09 -38.12 -6.89
N ASN A 4 25.91 -37.81 -7.41
CA ASN A 4 25.38 -36.48 -7.40
C ASN A 4 24.70 -36.23 -6.04
N LEU A 5 25.29 -35.42 -5.20
CA LEU A 5 24.69 -34.87 -3.99
C LEU A 5 23.96 -33.58 -4.39
N SER A 6 22.69 -33.69 -4.77
CA SER A 6 21.79 -32.55 -4.83
C SER A 6 21.33 -32.23 -3.39
N GLY A 7 22.01 -31.23 -2.80
CA GLY A 7 21.60 -30.67 -1.51
C GLY A 7 20.25 -29.94 -1.65
N LEU A 8 19.19 -30.50 -1.08
CA LEU A 8 17.97 -29.76 -0.77
C LEU A 8 18.33 -28.72 0.30
N ALA A 9 18.40 -27.45 -0.12
CA ALA A 9 18.34 -26.33 0.83
C ALA A 9 16.89 -26.21 1.29
N ALA A 10 16.57 -26.80 2.43
CA ALA A 10 15.35 -26.51 3.15
C ALA A 10 15.45 -25.06 3.65
N ALA A 11 14.75 -24.15 2.98
CA ALA A 11 14.53 -22.81 3.49
C ALA A 11 13.62 -22.91 4.73
N PHE A 12 14.21 -22.98 5.91
CA PHE A 12 13.51 -22.72 7.15
C PHE A 12 13.20 -21.22 7.19
N SER A 13 11.98 -20.86 6.88
CA SER A 13 11.43 -19.56 7.28
C SER A 13 11.26 -19.59 8.79
N LEU A 14 12.30 -19.21 9.53
CA LEU A 14 12.14 -18.84 10.92
C LEU A 14 11.32 -17.54 10.93
N SER A 15 10.02 -17.64 11.22
CA SER A 15 9.24 -16.49 11.66
C SER A 15 9.96 -15.93 12.90
N LEU A 16 10.74 -14.86 12.72
CA LEU A 16 11.35 -14.17 13.84
C LEU A 16 10.23 -13.68 14.75
N ALA A 17 10.28 -14.11 16.02
CA ALA A 17 9.30 -13.68 17.00
C ALA A 17 9.25 -12.15 17.08
N VAL A 18 8.06 -11.61 17.05
CA VAL A 18 7.83 -10.18 17.29
C VAL A 18 8.19 -9.86 18.73
N VAL A 19 9.06 -8.90 18.94
CA VAL A 19 9.46 -8.46 20.28
C VAL A 19 9.17 -6.98 20.48
N PRO A 20 8.98 -6.51 21.72
CA PRO A 20 8.87 -5.08 21.96
C PRO A 20 10.10 -4.34 21.41
N VAL A 21 9.88 -3.15 20.84
CA VAL A 21 10.99 -2.29 20.41
C VAL A 21 11.96 -2.04 21.58
N PRO A 22 13.29 -2.03 21.34
CA PRO A 22 14.28 -1.76 22.38
C PRO A 22 14.00 -0.44 23.09
N GLN A 23 14.11 -0.43 24.43
CA GLN A 23 13.71 0.69 25.27
C GLN A 23 14.45 2.01 24.95
N ASP A 24 15.72 1.93 24.60
CA ASP A 24 16.53 3.08 24.20
C ASP A 24 16.03 3.71 22.90
N LEU A 25 15.54 2.91 21.96
CA LEU A 25 14.93 3.37 20.71
C LEU A 25 13.49 3.84 20.95
N ALA A 26 12.70 3.12 21.74
CA ALA A 26 11.33 3.46 22.10
C ALA A 26 11.22 4.87 22.71
N THR A 27 12.20 5.27 23.51
CA THR A 27 12.21 6.61 24.14
C THR A 27 12.63 7.74 23.21
N ARG A 28 13.15 7.44 22.03
CA ARG A 28 13.62 8.42 21.04
C ARG A 28 12.60 8.72 19.94
N VAL A 29 11.50 7.99 19.89
CA VAL A 29 10.50 8.10 18.82
C VAL A 29 9.14 8.37 19.42
N LYS A 30 8.37 9.26 18.79
CA LYS A 30 6.95 9.51 19.15
C LYS A 30 6.11 9.75 17.90
N LEU A 31 4.79 9.63 18.05
CA LEU A 31 3.81 10.06 17.08
C LEU A 31 3.34 11.48 17.39
N ALA A 32 3.47 12.38 16.43
CA ALA A 32 2.93 13.74 16.49
C ALA A 32 1.71 13.85 15.56
N VAL A 33 0.59 14.38 16.06
CA VAL A 33 -0.56 14.70 15.22
C VAL A 33 -0.18 15.84 14.28
N VAL A 34 -0.39 15.65 12.97
CA VAL A 34 -0.11 16.65 11.93
C VAL A 34 -1.36 17.13 11.22
N ALA A 35 -2.43 16.34 11.23
CA ALA A 35 -3.75 16.72 10.79
C ALA A 35 -4.80 15.95 11.57
N ASP A 36 -5.95 16.58 11.83
CA ASP A 36 -7.10 15.96 12.46
C ASP A 36 -8.42 16.41 11.79
N LYS A 37 -9.54 15.80 12.19
CA LYS A 37 -10.88 16.12 11.66
C LYS A 37 -11.01 15.95 10.15
N LEU A 38 -10.26 15.00 9.59
CA LEU A 38 -10.40 14.56 8.21
C LEU A 38 -11.59 13.61 8.08
N ASP A 39 -12.13 13.50 6.86
CA ASP A 39 -13.30 12.66 6.56
C ASP A 39 -12.84 11.32 5.97
N GLU A 40 -12.62 10.32 6.81
CA GLU A 40 -12.11 8.99 6.45
C GLU A 40 -10.79 9.06 5.63
N PRO A 41 -9.69 9.61 6.18
CA PRO A 41 -8.43 9.67 5.45
C PRO A 41 -7.88 8.26 5.21
N LEU A 42 -7.49 7.99 3.95
CA LEU A 42 -7.16 6.66 3.47
C LEU A 42 -5.80 6.57 2.78
N GLY A 43 -5.16 7.68 2.51
CA GLY A 43 -3.86 7.71 1.85
C GLY A 43 -3.23 9.09 1.85
N MET A 44 -1.97 9.13 1.48
CA MET A 44 -1.23 10.38 1.34
C MET A 44 -0.20 10.24 0.22
N ALA A 45 0.02 11.33 -0.51
CA ALA A 45 1.04 11.43 -1.53
C ALA A 45 1.69 12.81 -1.49
N PHE A 46 2.92 12.90 -1.98
CA PHE A 46 3.58 14.16 -2.30
C PHE A 46 3.76 14.32 -3.81
N ALA A 47 3.84 15.56 -4.28
CA ALA A 47 4.15 15.86 -5.67
C ALA A 47 5.67 16.06 -5.79
N PRO A 48 6.39 15.24 -6.59
CA PRO A 48 7.85 15.35 -6.71
C PRO A 48 8.29 16.76 -7.13
N GLY A 49 9.23 17.34 -6.38
CA GLY A 49 9.79 18.67 -6.65
C GLY A 49 8.81 19.82 -6.41
N ASP A 50 7.72 19.64 -5.67
CA ASP A 50 6.84 20.74 -5.28
C ASP A 50 7.57 21.72 -4.33
N PRO A 51 7.81 22.98 -4.75
CA PRO A 51 8.56 23.91 -3.92
C PRO A 51 7.83 24.27 -2.62
N ALA A 52 6.52 24.09 -2.57
CA ALA A 52 5.72 24.29 -1.36
C ALA A 52 5.70 23.07 -0.43
N LYS A 53 6.30 21.94 -0.85
CA LYS A 53 6.37 20.66 -0.09
C LYS A 53 5.01 20.27 0.48
N ARG A 54 3.96 20.38 -0.34
CA ARG A 54 2.61 20.00 0.06
C ARG A 54 2.48 18.50 0.16
N LEU A 55 1.75 18.05 1.17
CA LEU A 55 1.29 16.67 1.29
C LEU A 55 -0.21 16.64 0.97
N PHE A 56 -0.59 15.68 0.14
CA PHE A 56 -1.95 15.53 -0.35
C PHE A 56 -2.58 14.32 0.32
N ILE A 57 -3.56 14.56 1.19
CA ILE A 57 -4.25 13.52 1.96
C ILE A 57 -5.52 13.15 1.22
N VAL A 58 -5.67 11.87 0.92
CA VAL A 58 -6.84 11.28 0.28
C VAL A 58 -7.89 10.99 1.34
N GLU A 59 -9.04 11.62 1.25
CA GLU A 59 -10.25 11.23 1.99
C GLU A 59 -11.03 10.20 1.16
N LYS A 60 -11.33 9.04 1.74
CA LYS A 60 -12.08 7.95 1.08
C LYS A 60 -13.41 8.44 0.49
N THR A 61 -14.01 9.42 1.12
CA THR A 61 -15.25 10.07 0.68
C THR A 61 -15.14 10.86 -0.62
N GLY A 62 -13.90 11.04 -1.16
CA GLY A 62 -13.68 11.60 -2.49
C GLY A 62 -12.98 12.96 -2.52
N ALA A 63 -12.53 13.51 -1.39
CA ALA A 63 -11.75 14.74 -1.38
C ALA A 63 -10.25 14.46 -1.30
N ILE A 64 -9.45 15.35 -1.89
CA ILE A 64 -8.00 15.40 -1.71
C ILE A 64 -7.69 16.67 -0.94
N ARG A 65 -7.20 16.52 0.30
CA ARG A 65 -6.87 17.62 1.21
C ARG A 65 -5.40 17.98 1.11
N VAL A 66 -5.05 19.19 1.49
CA VAL A 66 -3.65 19.67 1.46
C VAL A 66 -3.16 19.99 2.87
N LEU A 67 -2.05 19.38 3.26
CA LEU A 67 -1.24 19.77 4.39
C LEU A 67 -0.04 20.57 3.87
N LYS A 68 0.04 21.86 4.23
CA LYS A 68 1.07 22.79 3.78
C LYS A 68 1.71 23.49 4.97
N ALA A 69 3.02 23.43 5.07
CA ALA A 69 3.77 24.00 6.20
C ALA A 69 3.19 23.61 7.59
N GLY A 70 2.80 22.33 7.75
CA GLY A 70 2.22 21.81 8.97
C GLY A 70 0.77 22.23 9.26
N LYS A 71 0.07 22.82 8.29
CA LYS A 71 -1.33 23.24 8.44
C LYS A 71 -2.22 22.60 7.40
N LEU A 72 -3.31 21.97 7.85
CA LEU A 72 -4.36 21.48 6.97
C LEU A 72 -5.12 22.68 6.39
N LEU A 73 -5.15 22.79 5.07
CA LEU A 73 -5.90 23.85 4.41
C LEU A 73 -7.41 23.61 4.50
N PRO A 74 -8.25 24.67 4.64
CA PRO A 74 -9.70 24.51 4.84
C PRO A 74 -10.38 23.90 3.62
N GLU A 75 -9.99 24.32 2.42
CA GLU A 75 -10.59 23.84 1.16
C GLU A 75 -9.81 22.64 0.61
N PRO A 76 -10.50 21.66 -0.01
CA PRO A 76 -9.83 20.55 -0.69
C PRO A 76 -9.10 21.02 -1.94
N PHE A 77 -7.99 20.34 -2.26
CA PHE A 77 -7.30 20.48 -3.55
C PHE A 77 -8.19 20.05 -4.71
N LEU A 78 -8.81 18.86 -4.59
CA LEU A 78 -9.81 18.36 -5.51
C LEU A 78 -11.00 17.78 -4.73
N ASP A 79 -12.20 17.92 -5.29
CA ASP A 79 -13.42 17.30 -4.77
C ASP A 79 -14.04 16.41 -5.85
N LEU A 80 -14.00 15.09 -5.60
CA LEU A 80 -14.56 14.04 -6.46
C LEU A 80 -15.76 13.34 -5.79
N LYS A 81 -16.30 13.85 -4.68
CA LYS A 81 -17.35 13.24 -3.86
C LYS A 81 -18.60 12.85 -4.66
N ALA A 82 -18.93 13.62 -5.69
CA ALA A 82 -20.05 13.33 -6.57
C ALA A 82 -19.86 12.06 -7.43
N ARG A 83 -18.63 11.59 -7.59
CA ARG A 83 -18.23 10.50 -8.49
C ARG A 83 -18.05 9.17 -7.77
N VAL A 84 -17.62 9.20 -6.49
CA VAL A 84 -17.21 8.01 -5.77
C VAL A 84 -18.37 7.35 -5.04
N SER A 85 -18.36 6.01 -4.97
CA SER A 85 -19.25 5.22 -4.12
C SER A 85 -18.84 5.31 -2.64
N ARG A 86 -19.68 4.81 -1.74
CA ARG A 86 -19.45 4.80 -0.30
C ARG A 86 -19.76 3.42 0.26
N GLY A 87 -18.83 2.50 0.14
CA GLY A 87 -18.88 1.20 0.80
C GLY A 87 -17.74 1.06 1.83
N SER A 88 -17.64 -0.10 2.48
CA SER A 88 -16.57 -0.35 3.46
C SER A 88 -15.18 -0.18 2.85
N GLU A 89 -14.94 -0.80 1.68
CA GLU A 89 -13.68 -0.71 0.93
C GLU A 89 -13.78 0.17 -0.32
N GLN A 90 -14.94 0.73 -0.60
CA GLN A 90 -15.20 1.58 -1.76
C GLN A 90 -14.97 3.06 -1.45
N GLY A 91 -14.57 3.85 -2.46
CA GLY A 91 -14.31 5.28 -2.32
C GLY A 91 -13.20 5.76 -3.24
N LEU A 92 -12.55 6.86 -2.85
CA LEU A 92 -11.29 7.31 -3.45
C LEU A 92 -10.14 6.55 -2.80
N LEU A 93 -9.50 5.63 -3.54
CA LEU A 93 -8.59 4.61 -3.01
C LEU A 93 -7.12 4.89 -3.28
N GLY A 94 -6.81 5.61 -4.35
CA GLY A 94 -5.43 5.88 -4.77
C GLY A 94 -5.23 7.27 -5.35
N LEU A 95 -4.04 7.81 -5.11
CA LEU A 95 -3.55 9.07 -5.67
C LEU A 95 -2.07 8.92 -5.98
N ALA A 96 -1.65 9.30 -7.18
CA ALA A 96 -0.25 9.39 -7.55
C ALA A 96 -0.02 10.64 -8.43
N PHE A 97 1.13 11.28 -8.28
CA PHE A 97 1.53 12.42 -9.08
C PHE A 97 2.52 11.97 -10.17
N HIS A 98 2.35 12.49 -11.37
CA HIS A 98 3.35 12.30 -12.42
C HIS A 98 4.69 12.91 -11.99
N PRO A 99 5.86 12.33 -12.32
CA PRO A 99 7.17 12.87 -11.92
C PRO A 99 7.40 14.32 -12.33
N THR A 100 6.71 14.77 -13.38
CA THR A 100 6.78 16.16 -13.86
C THR A 100 5.57 17.00 -13.46
N PHE A 101 4.82 16.61 -12.42
CA PHE A 101 3.56 17.27 -12.01
C PHE A 101 3.69 18.79 -11.90
N VAL A 102 4.75 19.30 -11.28
CA VAL A 102 4.98 20.75 -11.10
C VAL A 102 5.01 21.54 -12.40
N LYS A 103 5.24 20.87 -13.54
CA LYS A 103 5.22 21.45 -14.88
C LYS A 103 3.99 21.05 -15.67
N SER A 104 3.60 19.78 -15.58
CA SER A 104 2.55 19.19 -16.42
C SER A 104 1.16 19.28 -15.81
N GLY A 105 1.04 19.42 -14.50
CA GLY A 105 -0.23 19.34 -13.78
C GLY A 105 -0.86 17.95 -13.73
N ARG A 106 -0.18 16.90 -14.19
CA ARG A 106 -0.71 15.55 -14.32
C ARG A 106 -0.68 14.79 -13.01
N LEU A 107 -1.80 14.24 -12.62
CA LEU A 107 -1.97 13.32 -11.48
C LEU A 107 -2.93 12.20 -11.85
N PHE A 108 -2.95 11.16 -11.04
CA PHE A 108 -3.76 9.95 -11.25
C PHE A 108 -4.54 9.63 -9.99
N VAL A 109 -5.80 9.30 -10.16
CA VAL A 109 -6.67 8.85 -9.08
C VAL A 109 -7.27 7.49 -9.41
N ASN A 110 -7.40 6.65 -8.40
CA ASN A 110 -8.19 5.44 -8.44
C ASN A 110 -9.38 5.59 -7.51
N TYR A 111 -10.57 5.32 -7.99
CA TYR A 111 -11.78 5.32 -7.18
C TYR A 111 -12.78 4.27 -7.68
N THR A 112 -13.67 3.86 -6.80
CA THR A 112 -14.87 3.13 -7.19
C THR A 112 -15.99 4.13 -7.49
N ASP A 113 -16.60 4.00 -8.66
CA ASP A 113 -17.70 4.89 -9.09
C ASP A 113 -19.02 4.57 -8.38
N LYS A 114 -20.13 5.22 -8.80
CA LYS A 114 -21.44 5.05 -8.15
C LYS A 114 -22.03 3.66 -8.28
N ASP A 115 -21.61 2.91 -9.29
CA ASP A 115 -22.01 1.52 -9.50
C ASP A 115 -21.09 0.55 -8.72
N GLY A 116 -20.01 1.06 -8.16
CA GLY A 116 -19.01 0.31 -7.37
C GLY A 116 -17.82 -0.16 -8.18
N ASP A 117 -17.74 0.22 -9.44
CA ASP A 117 -16.71 -0.23 -10.38
C ASP A 117 -15.43 0.62 -10.30
N THR A 118 -14.29 -0.03 -10.49
CA THR A 118 -13.00 0.62 -10.43
C THR A 118 -12.75 1.51 -11.65
N ARG A 119 -12.37 2.76 -11.38
CA ARG A 119 -11.89 3.70 -12.39
C ARG A 119 -10.52 4.24 -12.03
N ILE A 120 -9.59 4.19 -13.00
CA ILE A 120 -8.33 4.91 -12.90
C ILE A 120 -8.36 6.03 -13.94
N VAL A 121 -8.16 7.25 -13.46
CA VAL A 121 -8.32 8.47 -14.23
C VAL A 121 -7.07 9.33 -14.12
N GLU A 122 -6.59 9.81 -15.25
CA GLU A 122 -5.61 10.89 -15.33
C GLU A 122 -6.33 12.23 -15.29
N ILE A 123 -5.91 13.11 -14.39
CA ILE A 123 -6.38 14.47 -14.27
C ILE A 123 -5.21 15.41 -14.54
N THR A 124 -5.43 16.41 -15.38
CA THR A 124 -4.49 17.53 -15.55
C THR A 124 -5.10 18.78 -14.91
N VAL A 125 -4.38 19.39 -13.98
CA VAL A 125 -4.80 20.63 -13.33
C VAL A 125 -4.19 21.85 -14.05
N ALA A 126 -4.96 22.92 -14.13
CA ALA A 126 -4.55 24.13 -14.87
C ALA A 126 -3.37 24.86 -14.21
N SER A 127 -3.26 24.79 -12.87
CA SER A 127 -2.19 25.43 -12.10
C SER A 127 -1.66 24.47 -11.03
N PRO A 128 -0.56 23.77 -11.29
CA PRO A 128 0.02 22.82 -10.33
C PRO A 128 0.42 23.43 -8.99
N ALA A 129 0.80 24.72 -8.98
CA ALA A 129 1.19 25.45 -7.77
C ALA A 129 0.01 25.89 -6.90
N ALA A 130 -1.23 25.88 -7.43
CA ALA A 130 -2.40 26.31 -6.69
C ALA A 130 -2.75 25.33 -5.56
N ASP A 131 -3.23 25.85 -4.44
CA ASP A 131 -3.68 25.05 -3.30
C ASP A 131 -5.08 24.46 -3.52
N ARG A 132 -5.82 24.98 -4.51
CA ARG A 132 -7.08 24.45 -5.02
C ARG A 132 -6.96 24.25 -6.52
N ALA A 133 -7.19 23.04 -6.98
CA ALA A 133 -7.03 22.72 -8.39
C ALA A 133 -8.29 23.06 -9.19
N THR A 134 -8.06 23.53 -10.42
CA THR A 134 -9.06 23.55 -11.49
C THR A 134 -8.68 22.47 -12.49
N ILE A 135 -9.60 21.53 -12.75
CA ILE A 135 -9.37 20.46 -13.75
C ILE A 135 -9.34 21.11 -15.13
N ALA A 136 -8.22 20.98 -15.83
CA ALA A 136 -8.07 21.42 -17.23
C ALA A 136 -8.48 20.35 -18.21
N SER A 137 -8.15 19.09 -17.90
CA SER A 137 -8.58 17.91 -18.67
C SER A 137 -8.63 16.68 -17.81
N GLU A 138 -9.41 15.69 -18.28
CA GLU A 138 -9.56 14.40 -17.64
C GLU A 138 -9.59 13.30 -18.70
N ARG A 139 -8.94 12.17 -18.41
CA ARG A 139 -8.93 11.00 -19.29
C ARG A 139 -9.04 9.73 -18.47
N GLN A 140 -10.05 8.92 -18.75
CA GLN A 140 -10.14 7.57 -18.19
C GLN A 140 -9.05 6.70 -18.80
N LEU A 141 -8.23 6.09 -17.94
CA LEU A 141 -7.16 5.17 -18.34
C LEU A 141 -7.60 3.72 -18.23
N LEU A 142 -8.42 3.40 -17.23
CA LEU A 142 -8.85 2.04 -16.95
C LEU A 142 -10.26 2.04 -16.36
N PHE A 143 -11.02 1.02 -16.74
CA PHE A 143 -12.30 0.63 -16.14
C PHE A 143 -12.25 -0.87 -15.85
N VAL A 144 -12.68 -1.28 -14.65
CA VAL A 144 -12.80 -2.69 -14.27
C VAL A 144 -14.09 -2.89 -13.51
N ASP A 145 -14.96 -3.76 -14.03
CA ASP A 145 -16.16 -4.21 -13.32
C ASP A 145 -15.77 -4.90 -12.01
N GLN A 146 -16.39 -4.50 -10.90
CA GLN A 146 -16.19 -5.09 -9.59
C GLN A 146 -17.35 -6.01 -9.23
N PRO A 147 -17.12 -7.32 -9.12
CA PRO A 147 -18.21 -8.26 -8.85
C PRO A 147 -18.80 -8.15 -7.44
N TYR A 148 -18.04 -7.55 -6.50
CA TYR A 148 -18.44 -7.33 -5.11
C TYR A 148 -17.92 -5.99 -4.59
N ALA A 149 -18.44 -5.53 -3.46
CA ALA A 149 -18.12 -4.25 -2.86
C ALA A 149 -16.82 -4.25 -2.01
N ASN A 150 -16.10 -5.36 -1.96
CA ASN A 150 -14.87 -5.54 -1.19
C ASN A 150 -13.73 -6.07 -2.06
N HIS A 151 -12.51 -6.09 -1.51
CA HIS A 151 -11.25 -6.43 -2.18
C HIS A 151 -10.99 -5.53 -3.41
N ASN A 152 -11.27 -4.24 -3.28
CA ASN A 152 -11.07 -3.30 -4.38
C ASN A 152 -9.59 -2.94 -4.60
N GLY A 153 -8.72 -3.08 -3.58
CA GLY A 153 -7.32 -2.67 -3.66
C GLY A 153 -7.19 -1.19 -4.02
N GLY A 154 -6.52 -0.90 -5.14
CA GLY A 154 -6.61 0.41 -5.79
C GLY A 154 -5.55 1.42 -5.38
N HIS A 155 -4.57 1.05 -4.59
CA HIS A 155 -3.39 1.90 -4.37
C HIS A 155 -2.64 2.13 -5.70
N LEU A 156 -2.02 3.30 -5.84
CA LEU A 156 -1.25 3.68 -7.04
C LEU A 156 0.17 4.05 -6.64
N VAL A 157 1.16 3.42 -7.27
CA VAL A 157 2.57 3.83 -7.16
C VAL A 157 3.06 4.29 -8.52
N MET A 158 3.47 5.56 -8.62
CA MET A 158 4.06 6.11 -9.85
C MET A 158 5.53 5.72 -9.94
N MET A 159 5.88 5.06 -11.02
CA MET A 159 7.27 4.70 -11.30
C MET A 159 8.03 5.88 -11.93
N PRO A 160 9.33 5.98 -11.70
CA PRO A 160 10.16 7.06 -12.29
C PRO A 160 10.06 7.15 -13.82
N GLU A 161 9.81 6.01 -14.49
CA GLU A 161 9.66 5.91 -15.95
C GLU A 161 8.30 6.42 -16.46
N GLY A 162 7.40 6.84 -15.55
CA GLY A 162 6.12 7.46 -15.90
C GLY A 162 4.95 6.49 -16.09
N TRP A 163 5.06 5.24 -15.64
CA TRP A 163 3.95 4.28 -15.59
C TRP A 163 3.53 4.01 -14.13
N LEU A 164 2.34 3.49 -13.93
CA LEU A 164 1.80 3.18 -12.63
C LEU A 164 1.91 1.68 -12.33
N LEU A 165 2.42 1.31 -11.16
CA LEU A 165 2.16 0.02 -10.56
C LEU A 165 0.80 0.07 -9.88
N VAL A 166 -0.06 -0.88 -10.22
CA VAL A 166 -1.43 -0.98 -9.71
C VAL A 166 -1.66 -2.40 -9.19
N GLY A 167 -2.24 -2.50 -8.01
CA GLY A 167 -2.75 -3.73 -7.41
C GLY A 167 -4.27 -3.67 -7.29
N LEU A 168 -4.96 -4.68 -7.82
CA LEU A 168 -6.38 -4.89 -7.59
C LEU A 168 -6.59 -6.24 -6.90
N GLY A 169 -7.52 -6.27 -5.95
CA GLY A 169 -7.92 -7.51 -5.30
C GLY A 169 -8.66 -8.45 -6.24
N ASP A 170 -8.98 -9.65 -5.74
CA ASP A 170 -9.67 -10.71 -6.49
C ASP A 170 -11.12 -10.38 -6.87
N GLY A 171 -11.58 -9.18 -6.49
CA GLY A 171 -12.93 -8.68 -6.75
C GLY A 171 -13.93 -9.04 -5.68
N GLY A 172 -13.50 -9.69 -4.57
CA GLY A 172 -14.29 -9.80 -3.34
C GLY A 172 -14.97 -11.13 -3.09
N SER A 173 -15.75 -11.15 -2.03
CA SER A 173 -16.36 -12.35 -1.44
C SER A 173 -15.32 -13.30 -0.82
N ALA A 174 -15.72 -14.52 -0.43
CA ALA A 174 -14.88 -15.45 0.30
C ALA A 174 -14.27 -16.50 -0.64
N GLY A 175 -12.91 -16.59 -0.67
CA GLY A 175 -12.18 -17.65 -1.36
C GLY A 175 -12.15 -17.53 -2.86
N ASP A 176 -12.22 -16.31 -3.40
CA ASP A 176 -12.16 -16.02 -4.83
C ASP A 176 -13.17 -16.87 -5.66
N PRO A 177 -14.48 -16.69 -5.46
CA PRO A 177 -15.49 -17.58 -6.05
C PRO A 177 -15.56 -17.50 -7.57
N LYS A 178 -14.94 -16.50 -8.18
CA LYS A 178 -14.86 -16.32 -9.64
C LYS A 178 -13.52 -16.76 -10.23
N GLY A 179 -12.56 -17.18 -9.40
CA GLY A 179 -11.23 -17.59 -9.83
C GLY A 179 -10.41 -16.45 -10.45
N ASN A 180 -10.68 -15.24 -10.04
CA ASN A 180 -10.05 -14.05 -10.63
C ASN A 180 -8.55 -14.00 -10.39
N ALA A 181 -8.06 -14.47 -9.24
CA ALA A 181 -6.63 -14.46 -8.92
C ALA A 181 -5.78 -15.16 -9.99
N TYR A 182 -6.31 -16.21 -10.61
CA TYR A 182 -5.63 -16.98 -11.69
C TYR A 182 -6.19 -16.72 -13.10
N ASN A 183 -7.31 -16.04 -13.23
CA ASN A 183 -7.89 -15.74 -14.54
C ASN A 183 -7.08 -14.63 -15.24
N LYS A 184 -6.36 -15.00 -16.31
CA LYS A 184 -5.52 -14.06 -17.09
C LYS A 184 -6.31 -13.08 -17.97
N ALA A 185 -7.63 -13.25 -18.09
CA ALA A 185 -8.49 -12.36 -18.84
C ALA A 185 -8.99 -11.15 -18.02
N THR A 186 -8.65 -11.07 -16.74
CA THR A 186 -9.00 -9.96 -15.86
C THR A 186 -7.78 -9.39 -15.14
N LEU A 187 -7.88 -8.13 -14.70
CA LEU A 187 -6.89 -7.48 -13.85
C LEU A 187 -7.17 -7.67 -12.35
N LEU A 188 -8.29 -8.32 -12.00
CA LEU A 188 -8.60 -8.67 -10.61
C LEU A 188 -7.66 -9.76 -10.09
N GLY A 189 -7.21 -9.62 -8.82
CA GLY A 189 -6.23 -10.50 -8.20
C GLY A 189 -4.82 -10.38 -8.79
N LYS A 190 -4.44 -9.18 -9.26
CA LYS A 190 -3.19 -8.93 -10.00
C LYS A 190 -2.45 -7.70 -9.51
N MET A 191 -1.11 -7.77 -9.64
CA MET A 191 -0.26 -6.59 -9.74
C MET A 191 0.06 -6.34 -11.22
N PHE A 192 -0.17 -5.13 -11.72
CA PHE A 192 0.03 -4.84 -13.13
C PHE A 192 0.60 -3.44 -13.38
N ARG A 193 1.27 -3.30 -14.51
CA ARG A 193 1.67 -2.01 -15.07
C ARG A 193 0.48 -1.36 -15.78
N LEU A 194 0.24 -0.09 -15.51
CA LEU A 194 -0.65 0.78 -16.28
C LEU A 194 0.19 1.93 -16.86
N ASP A 195 0.24 2.02 -18.18
CA ASP A 195 1.03 3.04 -18.90
C ASP A 195 0.13 4.16 -19.43
N PRO A 196 0.15 5.35 -18.83
CA PRO A 196 -0.64 6.47 -19.31
C PRO A 196 -0.20 6.98 -20.71
N GLY A 197 1.05 6.69 -21.11
CA GLY A 197 1.62 7.09 -22.39
C GLY A 197 1.45 6.08 -23.50
N ALA A 198 0.79 4.93 -23.27
CA ALA A 198 0.63 3.89 -24.27
C ALA A 198 -0.10 4.38 -25.52
N GLU A 199 0.38 3.96 -26.69
CA GLU A 199 -0.15 4.32 -28.02
C GLU A 199 -1.56 3.76 -28.28
N SER A 200 -1.92 2.67 -27.59
CA SER A 200 -3.25 2.05 -27.67
C SER A 200 -3.68 1.47 -26.34
N ASP A 201 -4.99 1.23 -26.16
CA ASP A 201 -5.54 0.61 -24.96
C ASP A 201 -5.02 -0.82 -24.76
N ALA A 202 -4.76 -1.56 -25.82
CA ALA A 202 -4.21 -2.92 -25.78
C ALA A 202 -2.79 -2.97 -25.17
N LEU A 203 -2.01 -1.88 -25.31
CA LEU A 203 -0.66 -1.76 -24.77
C LEU A 203 -0.63 -1.07 -23.39
N ARG A 204 -1.76 -0.56 -22.95
CA ARG A 204 -1.85 0.26 -21.72
C ARG A 204 -1.63 -0.57 -20.46
N THR A 205 -2.10 -1.80 -20.41
CA THR A 205 -1.98 -2.66 -19.22
C THR A 205 -1.12 -3.89 -19.51
N ARG A 206 -0.31 -4.26 -18.51
CA ARG A 206 0.47 -5.50 -18.52
C ARG A 206 0.48 -6.13 -17.14
N ILE A 207 -0.06 -7.34 -17.03
CA ILE A 207 0.03 -8.13 -15.79
C ILE A 207 1.50 -8.42 -15.49
N LEU A 208 1.93 -8.12 -14.28
CA LEU A 208 3.27 -8.39 -13.76
C LEU A 208 3.24 -9.60 -12.83
N ALA A 209 2.26 -9.67 -11.92
CA ALA A 209 2.11 -10.78 -10.99
C ALA A 209 0.63 -11.12 -10.78
N GLN A 210 0.38 -12.33 -10.28
CA GLN A 210 -0.95 -12.87 -10.02
C GLN A 210 -1.02 -13.47 -8.61
N GLY A 211 -2.20 -13.95 -8.21
CA GLY A 211 -2.37 -14.67 -6.97
C GLY A 211 -2.34 -13.76 -5.74
N VAL A 212 -2.75 -12.49 -5.85
CA VAL A 212 -3.01 -11.61 -4.72
C VAL A 212 -4.51 -11.59 -4.39
N ARG A 213 -4.85 -11.48 -3.10
CA ARG A 213 -6.23 -11.43 -2.63
C ARG A 213 -6.78 -10.01 -2.56
N ASN A 214 -6.15 -9.16 -1.80
CA ASN A 214 -6.49 -7.75 -1.65
C ASN A 214 -5.24 -6.95 -1.26
N PRO A 215 -4.35 -6.66 -2.22
CA PRO A 215 -3.10 -5.93 -1.97
C PRO A 215 -3.43 -4.48 -1.61
N TRP A 216 -3.67 -4.26 -0.30
CA TRP A 216 -4.25 -3.03 0.20
C TRP A 216 -3.31 -1.84 0.07
N ARG A 217 -2.09 -1.96 0.67
CA ARG A 217 -1.03 -0.99 0.46
C ARG A 217 0.27 -1.70 0.11
N TYR A 218 1.00 -1.11 -0.77
CA TYR A 218 2.33 -1.55 -1.19
C TYR A 218 3.21 -0.34 -1.45
N SER A 219 4.51 -0.51 -1.26
CA SER A 219 5.49 0.55 -1.47
C SER A 219 6.78 -0.04 -2.03
N ILE A 220 7.55 0.81 -2.71
CA ILE A 220 8.88 0.45 -3.22
C ILE A 220 9.91 1.18 -2.39
N ASP A 221 10.80 0.43 -1.76
CA ASP A 221 11.96 1.02 -1.09
C ASP A 221 12.91 1.63 -2.12
N ALA A 222 13.03 2.96 -2.10
CA ALA A 222 13.83 3.69 -3.06
C ALA A 222 15.33 3.35 -2.98
N ALA A 223 15.81 2.82 -1.85
CA ALA A 223 17.22 2.47 -1.67
C ALA A 223 17.59 1.09 -2.22
N THR A 224 16.68 0.11 -2.11
CA THR A 224 16.94 -1.29 -2.50
C THR A 224 16.22 -1.71 -3.77
N GLY A 225 15.14 -0.99 -4.15
CA GLY A 225 14.24 -1.35 -5.23
C GLY A 225 13.37 -2.56 -4.89
N ASP A 226 13.19 -2.89 -3.62
CA ASP A 226 12.30 -3.95 -3.18
C ASP A 226 10.87 -3.42 -3.05
N LEU A 227 9.92 -4.18 -3.58
CA LEU A 227 8.48 -3.98 -3.44
C LEU A 227 8.01 -4.72 -2.20
N TYR A 228 7.35 -4.02 -1.30
CA TYR A 228 6.67 -4.54 -0.12
C TYR A 228 5.17 -4.49 -0.36
N ILE A 229 4.46 -5.58 -0.14
CA ILE A 229 3.02 -5.70 -0.35
C ILE A 229 2.38 -6.18 0.95
N GLY A 230 1.40 -5.44 1.48
CA GLY A 230 0.48 -5.96 2.49
C GLY A 230 -0.74 -6.54 1.77
N ASP A 231 -0.86 -7.86 1.74
CA ASP A 231 -1.99 -8.55 1.14
C ASP A 231 -2.92 -9.09 2.21
N VAL A 232 -4.18 -8.65 2.19
CA VAL A 232 -5.15 -8.97 3.24
C VAL A 232 -5.64 -10.39 3.10
N GLY A 233 -5.46 -11.18 4.14
CA GLY A 233 -5.87 -12.57 4.23
C GLY A 233 -7.39 -12.77 4.35
N GLN A 234 -7.82 -14.05 4.35
CA GLN A 234 -9.25 -14.38 4.35
C GLN A 234 -9.80 -14.61 5.76
N ASN A 235 -9.19 -15.54 6.52
CA ASN A 235 -9.74 -15.99 7.78
C ASN A 235 -8.72 -16.22 8.88
N LEU A 236 -7.46 -16.52 8.52
CA LEU A 236 -6.47 -17.04 9.47
C LEU A 236 -5.17 -16.25 9.46
N TRP A 237 -4.71 -15.79 8.30
CA TRP A 237 -3.37 -15.24 8.15
C TRP A 237 -3.38 -13.94 7.35
N GLU A 238 -2.66 -12.96 7.86
CA GLU A 238 -2.30 -11.72 7.18
C GLU A 238 -0.84 -11.79 6.76
N GLU A 239 -0.45 -11.15 5.64
CA GLU A 239 0.88 -11.33 5.09
C GLU A 239 1.53 -10.05 4.56
N VAL A 240 2.88 -10.05 4.62
CA VAL A 240 3.74 -9.09 3.91
C VAL A 240 4.65 -9.86 2.96
N ASP A 241 4.53 -9.55 1.69
CA ASP A 241 5.44 -10.04 0.66
C ASP A 241 6.52 -9.02 0.38
N VAL A 242 7.74 -9.49 0.12
CA VAL A 242 8.84 -8.64 -0.33
C VAL A 242 9.52 -9.29 -1.52
N VAL A 243 9.57 -8.56 -2.63
CA VAL A 243 10.25 -9.02 -3.86
C VAL A 243 10.98 -7.86 -4.53
N PRO A 244 12.13 -8.09 -5.18
CA PRO A 244 12.73 -7.07 -6.02
C PRO A 244 11.75 -6.64 -7.11
N MET A 245 11.47 -5.33 -7.24
CA MET A 245 10.57 -4.81 -8.28
C MET A 245 10.98 -5.26 -9.69
N ALA A 246 12.27 -5.35 -9.94
CA ALA A 246 12.83 -5.83 -11.21
C ALA A 246 12.47 -7.29 -11.54
N SER A 247 12.13 -8.11 -10.54
CA SER A 247 11.75 -9.52 -10.70
C SER A 247 10.27 -9.79 -10.39
N LEU A 248 9.42 -8.77 -10.37
CA LEU A 248 7.99 -8.92 -10.12
C LEU A 248 7.30 -9.67 -11.28
N ALA A 249 7.79 -9.51 -12.51
CA ALA A 249 7.17 -10.12 -13.67
C ALA A 249 7.22 -11.65 -13.62
N GLY A 250 6.03 -12.28 -13.65
CA GLY A 250 5.85 -13.72 -13.58
C GLY A 250 5.70 -14.29 -12.18
N ARG A 251 5.67 -13.45 -11.14
CA ARG A 251 5.42 -13.90 -9.76
C ARG A 251 3.98 -14.35 -9.56
N ASP A 252 3.84 -15.34 -8.68
CA ASP A 252 2.58 -15.85 -8.20
C ASP A 252 2.62 -15.86 -6.67
N PHE A 253 1.76 -15.06 -6.04
CA PHE A 253 1.69 -14.92 -4.57
C PHE A 253 0.79 -15.98 -3.91
N GLY A 254 0.13 -16.83 -4.70
CA GLY A 254 -0.46 -18.07 -4.24
C GLY A 254 -1.93 -18.02 -3.86
N TRP A 255 -2.56 -16.87 -3.75
CA TRP A 255 -4.00 -16.83 -3.49
C TRP A 255 -4.81 -17.35 -4.70
N ASN A 256 -5.74 -18.29 -4.56
CA ASN A 256 -6.37 -18.87 -3.37
C ASN A 256 -5.94 -20.34 -3.11
N VAL A 257 -4.72 -20.67 -3.47
CA VAL A 257 -4.09 -21.96 -3.07
C VAL A 257 -3.52 -21.84 -1.66
N MET A 258 -2.98 -20.67 -1.34
CA MET A 258 -2.36 -20.33 -0.05
C MET A 258 -3.12 -19.17 0.61
N GLU A 259 -3.00 -19.08 1.95
CA GLU A 259 -3.28 -17.93 2.79
C GLU A 259 -2.08 -17.79 3.74
N GLY A 260 -1.29 -16.74 3.59
CA GLY A 260 0.04 -16.70 4.17
C GLY A 260 0.93 -17.83 3.61
N SER A 261 1.73 -18.43 4.46
CA SER A 261 2.53 -19.64 4.14
C SER A 261 1.75 -20.95 4.30
N HIS A 262 0.41 -20.89 4.42
CA HIS A 262 -0.44 -22.04 4.74
C HIS A 262 -1.35 -22.40 3.56
N CYS A 263 -1.64 -23.69 3.39
CA CYS A 263 -2.59 -24.13 2.38
C CYS A 263 -4.01 -23.65 2.74
N PHE A 264 -4.66 -22.95 1.80
CA PHE A 264 -6.01 -22.43 2.03
C PHE A 264 -7.04 -23.56 1.97
N ARG A 265 -7.82 -23.75 3.05
CA ARG A 265 -8.92 -24.73 3.18
C ARG A 265 -8.53 -26.20 2.98
N THR A 266 -7.28 -26.54 2.84
CA THR A 266 -6.81 -27.92 2.64
C THR A 266 -5.60 -28.20 3.53
N ALA A 267 -5.38 -29.48 3.89
CA ALA A 267 -4.21 -29.84 4.69
C ALA A 267 -2.90 -29.80 3.89
N THR A 268 -3.00 -29.99 2.57
CA THR A 268 -1.85 -30.00 1.66
C THR A 268 -2.21 -29.32 0.34
N CYS A 269 -1.27 -28.62 -0.27
CA CYS A 269 -1.42 -27.98 -1.57
C CYS A 269 -0.10 -27.98 -2.32
N ASN A 270 -0.15 -27.74 -3.63
CA ASN A 270 1.07 -27.54 -4.42
C ASN A 270 1.56 -26.11 -4.22
N ARG A 271 2.82 -25.95 -3.77
CA ARG A 271 3.50 -24.68 -3.53
C ARG A 271 4.57 -24.37 -4.58
N ASP A 272 4.75 -25.23 -5.58
CA ASP A 272 5.82 -25.09 -6.56
C ASP A 272 5.63 -23.80 -7.36
N GLY A 273 6.67 -22.97 -7.37
CA GLY A 273 6.68 -21.70 -8.10
C GLY A 273 5.94 -20.54 -7.41
N LEU A 274 5.34 -20.77 -6.24
CA LEU A 274 4.71 -19.71 -5.46
C LEU A 274 5.74 -18.86 -4.73
N THR A 275 5.47 -17.58 -4.60
CA THR A 275 6.20 -16.63 -3.76
C THR A 275 5.53 -16.60 -2.41
N LEU A 276 6.27 -16.99 -1.36
CA LEU A 276 5.75 -17.00 0.01
C LEU A 276 6.08 -15.67 0.70
N PRO A 277 5.24 -15.25 1.67
CA PRO A 277 5.47 -14.02 2.43
C PRO A 277 6.74 -14.09 3.28
N VAL A 278 7.32 -12.94 3.57
CA VAL A 278 8.47 -12.80 4.49
C VAL A 278 8.03 -12.61 5.94
N VAL A 279 6.83 -12.07 6.15
CA VAL A 279 6.17 -11.92 7.45
C VAL A 279 4.71 -12.29 7.31
N GLU A 280 4.20 -13.01 8.30
CA GLU A 280 2.78 -13.30 8.47
C GLU A 280 2.37 -13.19 9.94
N TYR A 281 1.08 -13.00 10.20
CA TYR A 281 0.51 -13.09 11.55
C TYR A 281 -0.92 -13.61 11.52
N GLY A 282 -1.28 -14.33 12.57
CA GLY A 282 -2.60 -14.92 12.69
C GLY A 282 -3.69 -13.90 13.08
N HIS A 283 -4.94 -14.26 12.81
CA HIS A 283 -6.12 -13.46 13.17
C HIS A 283 -6.37 -13.36 14.68
N ASP A 284 -5.57 -14.01 15.51
CA ASP A 284 -5.49 -13.75 16.95
C ASP A 284 -4.76 -12.43 17.28
N ALA A 285 -3.90 -11.94 16.37
CA ALA A 285 -3.18 -10.67 16.52
C ALA A 285 -3.84 -9.49 15.80
N GLY A 286 -4.52 -9.75 14.68
CA GLY A 286 -5.19 -8.73 13.86
C GLY A 286 -6.11 -9.40 12.84
N CYS A 287 -6.77 -8.64 11.96
CA CYS A 287 -7.73 -9.21 11.02
C CYS A 287 -7.66 -8.61 9.62
N SER A 288 -6.81 -7.60 9.40
CA SER A 288 -6.70 -6.94 8.10
C SER A 288 -5.42 -6.10 8.08
N ILE A 289 -4.41 -6.64 7.44
CA ILE A 289 -3.15 -5.92 7.27
C ILE A 289 -3.34 -4.65 6.43
N THR A 290 -2.73 -3.58 6.89
CA THR A 290 -2.74 -2.32 6.15
C THR A 290 -1.61 -2.23 5.13
N GLY A 291 -0.52 -2.95 5.37
CA GLY A 291 0.73 -2.74 4.64
C GLY A 291 1.47 -1.52 5.16
N GLY A 292 2.34 -0.92 4.40
CA GLY A 292 3.21 0.08 4.98
C GLY A 292 4.23 0.70 4.04
N VAL A 293 5.24 1.27 4.66
CA VAL A 293 6.34 1.96 3.98
C VAL A 293 7.67 1.71 4.70
N VAL A 294 8.79 1.78 3.96
CA VAL A 294 10.14 1.72 4.53
C VAL A 294 10.56 3.12 4.97
N TYR A 295 11.00 3.27 6.22
CA TYR A 295 11.54 4.54 6.70
C TYR A 295 12.87 4.87 6.02
N ARG A 296 12.91 6.01 5.31
CA ARG A 296 14.11 6.55 4.67
C ARG A 296 14.37 8.01 5.06
N GLY A 297 13.65 8.49 6.09
CA GLY A 297 13.83 9.81 6.66
C GLY A 297 15.18 9.99 7.35
N HIS A 298 15.51 11.24 7.65
CA HIS A 298 16.75 11.62 8.31
C HIS A 298 16.55 12.04 9.76
N ALA A 299 15.30 12.29 10.18
CA ALA A 299 15.01 12.76 11.52
C ALA A 299 15.29 11.69 12.60
N ILE A 300 15.16 10.41 12.27
CA ILE A 300 15.40 9.27 13.16
C ILE A 300 16.32 8.25 12.48
N PRO A 301 17.64 8.48 12.40
CA PRO A 301 18.55 7.62 11.64
C PRO A 301 18.54 6.15 12.06
N GLN A 302 18.14 5.85 13.30
CA GLN A 302 18.04 4.49 13.83
C GLN A 302 16.91 3.66 13.20
N LEU A 303 15.97 4.33 12.52
CA LEU A 303 14.88 3.66 11.81
C LEU A 303 15.18 3.43 10.33
N ALA A 304 16.33 3.88 9.83
CA ALA A 304 16.65 3.78 8.41
C ALA A 304 16.60 2.32 7.92
N GLY A 305 15.70 2.02 6.98
CA GLY A 305 15.47 0.68 6.46
C GLY A 305 14.38 -0.13 7.16
N ALA A 306 13.81 0.36 8.25
CA ALA A 306 12.70 -0.31 8.91
C ALA A 306 11.42 -0.15 8.09
N TYR A 307 10.81 -1.27 7.67
CA TYR A 307 9.47 -1.28 7.08
C TYR A 307 8.44 -1.26 8.19
N PHE A 308 7.61 -0.22 8.22
CA PHE A 308 6.49 -0.10 9.15
C PHE A 308 5.22 -0.63 8.50
N TYR A 309 4.46 -1.43 9.25
CA TYR A 309 3.17 -1.96 8.85
C TYR A 309 2.19 -1.99 10.02
N ALA A 310 0.91 -2.10 9.73
CA ALA A 310 -0.14 -2.06 10.74
C ALA A 310 -1.28 -3.01 10.42
N ASP A 311 -2.21 -3.15 11.38
CA ASP A 311 -3.48 -3.83 11.22
C ASP A 311 -4.64 -2.88 11.49
N TYR A 312 -5.66 -2.95 10.64
CA TYR A 312 -6.83 -2.10 10.71
C TYR A 312 -7.69 -2.36 11.96
N CYS A 313 -7.87 -3.64 12.35
CA CYS A 313 -8.78 -4.03 13.41
C CYS A 313 -8.24 -3.72 14.79
N THR A 314 -6.99 -4.07 15.03
CA THR A 314 -6.36 -4.01 16.35
C THR A 314 -5.48 -2.78 16.52
N ALA A 315 -5.23 -2.06 15.43
CA ALA A 315 -4.22 -1.00 15.35
C ALA A 315 -2.83 -1.47 15.82
N LEU A 316 -2.53 -2.76 15.61
CA LEU A 316 -1.18 -3.27 15.67
C LEU A 316 -0.27 -2.36 14.83
N LEU A 317 0.90 -2.01 15.36
CA LEU A 317 1.89 -1.19 14.67
C LEU A 317 3.25 -1.84 14.89
N ARG A 318 3.83 -2.36 13.83
CA ARG A 318 5.08 -3.13 13.84
C ARG A 318 6.06 -2.62 12.80
N SER A 319 7.32 -3.01 12.93
CA SER A 319 8.33 -2.82 11.91
C SER A 319 9.30 -3.99 11.87
N PHE A 320 9.95 -4.15 10.73
CA PHE A 320 11.10 -5.06 10.58
C PHE A 320 12.11 -4.50 9.57
N HIS A 321 13.34 -4.99 9.65
CA HIS A 321 14.32 -4.82 8.57
C HIS A 321 14.32 -6.06 7.70
N PHE A 322 14.53 -5.88 6.41
CA PHE A 322 14.65 -6.98 5.46
C PHE A 322 15.89 -6.83 4.60
N SER A 323 16.58 -7.94 4.38
CA SER A 323 17.61 -8.05 3.34
C SER A 323 17.45 -9.36 2.58
N ARG A 324 17.83 -9.35 1.30
CA ARG A 324 17.67 -10.52 0.41
C ARG A 324 18.51 -11.72 0.87
N GLU A 325 19.65 -11.47 1.52
CA GLU A 325 20.56 -12.49 2.01
C GLU A 325 20.21 -12.96 3.43
N GLY A 326 19.79 -12.03 4.29
CA GLY A 326 19.60 -12.29 5.73
C GLY A 326 18.14 -12.46 6.16
N GLY A 327 17.19 -12.20 5.24
CA GLY A 327 15.76 -12.26 5.59
C GLY A 327 15.33 -11.12 6.50
N VAL A 328 14.36 -11.42 7.38
CA VAL A 328 13.77 -10.47 8.33
C VAL A 328 14.61 -10.39 9.59
N THR A 329 14.91 -9.18 10.04
CA THR A 329 15.54 -8.88 11.35
C THR A 329 14.79 -7.76 12.06
N ASP A 330 15.06 -7.53 13.34
CA ASP A 330 14.52 -6.40 14.11
C ASP A 330 12.98 -6.29 14.01
N HIS A 331 12.29 -7.41 14.17
CA HIS A 331 10.83 -7.46 14.08
C HIS A 331 10.21 -6.94 15.39
N TRP A 332 9.86 -5.65 15.41
CA TRP A 332 9.49 -4.91 16.62
C TRP A 332 8.01 -4.55 16.66
N ASP A 333 7.43 -4.65 17.87
CA ASP A 333 6.12 -4.12 18.19
C ASP A 333 6.27 -2.71 18.79
N TRP A 334 5.66 -1.73 18.15
CA TRP A 334 5.71 -0.32 18.53
C TRP A 334 4.46 0.16 19.26
N ARG A 335 3.39 -0.64 19.27
CA ARG A 335 2.08 -0.20 19.74
C ARG A 335 2.14 0.44 21.12
N LYS A 336 2.76 -0.24 22.08
CA LYS A 336 2.87 0.24 23.47
C LYS A 336 3.77 1.47 23.60
N ALA A 337 4.84 1.55 22.81
CA ALA A 337 5.79 2.65 22.85
C ALA A 337 5.23 3.94 22.22
N LEU A 338 4.62 3.81 21.04
CA LEU A 338 4.15 4.97 20.27
C LEU A 338 2.72 5.41 20.62
N ASP A 339 1.92 4.52 21.20
CA ASP A 339 0.52 4.81 21.55
C ASP A 339 0.13 4.34 22.96
N PRO A 340 0.81 4.80 24.01
CA PRO A 340 0.50 4.40 25.38
C PRO A 340 -0.91 4.82 25.84
N ALA A 341 -1.52 5.78 25.16
CA ALA A 341 -2.87 6.28 25.44
C ALA A 341 -3.96 5.61 24.57
N SER A 342 -3.62 4.62 23.77
CA SER A 342 -4.52 3.88 22.87
C SER A 342 -5.39 4.78 21.97
N ARG A 343 -4.78 5.80 21.37
CA ARG A 343 -5.43 6.74 20.45
C ARG A 343 -5.47 6.24 19.02
N LEU A 344 -4.56 5.34 18.64
CA LEU A 344 -4.55 4.72 17.32
C LEU A 344 -5.71 3.73 17.22
N ALA A 345 -6.52 3.93 16.22
CA ALA A 345 -7.60 3.03 15.86
C ALA A 345 -7.73 2.99 14.33
N GLN A 346 -8.11 1.85 13.79
CA GLN A 346 -8.38 1.71 12.37
C GLN A 346 -7.27 2.32 11.50
N ILE A 347 -6.01 1.90 11.74
CA ILE A 347 -4.90 2.36 10.91
C ILE A 347 -5.16 1.85 9.48
N ALA A 348 -5.50 2.76 8.58
CA ALA A 348 -5.97 2.42 7.25
C ALA A 348 -4.89 2.57 6.18
N SER A 349 -3.81 3.31 6.48
CA SER A 349 -2.73 3.55 5.52
C SER A 349 -1.49 4.11 6.20
N PHE A 350 -0.43 4.13 5.41
CA PHE A 350 0.78 4.90 5.66
C PHE A 350 1.00 5.91 4.53
N GLY A 351 1.91 6.83 4.76
CA GLY A 351 2.43 7.73 3.75
C GLY A 351 3.84 8.14 4.08
N GLU A 352 4.49 8.76 3.11
CA GLU A 352 5.80 9.37 3.29
C GLU A 352 5.82 10.75 2.66
N ASP A 353 6.71 11.62 3.14
CA ASP A 353 7.03 12.85 2.45
C ASP A 353 8.25 12.67 1.53
N GLU A 354 8.55 13.70 0.74
CA GLU A 354 9.68 13.67 -0.22
C GLU A 354 11.05 13.41 0.46
N SER A 355 11.13 13.56 1.79
CA SER A 355 12.32 13.29 2.59
C SER A 355 12.35 11.86 3.15
N GLY A 356 11.32 11.04 2.90
CA GLY A 356 11.18 9.67 3.42
C GLY A 356 10.75 9.59 4.90
N GLU A 357 10.23 10.70 5.46
CA GLU A 357 9.64 10.67 6.81
C GLU A 357 8.26 10.01 6.76
N VAL A 358 7.95 9.16 7.73
CA VAL A 358 6.78 8.28 7.73
C VAL A 358 5.60 8.89 8.48
N TYR A 359 4.43 8.67 7.90
CA TYR A 359 3.13 9.08 8.45
C TYR A 359 2.22 7.87 8.64
N VAL A 360 1.44 7.87 9.71
CA VAL A 360 0.43 6.86 10.03
C VAL A 360 -0.94 7.50 9.86
N ILE A 361 -1.86 6.84 9.15
CA ILE A 361 -3.16 7.38 8.78
C ILE A 361 -4.25 6.52 9.39
N GLY A 362 -5.01 7.08 10.32
CA GLY A 362 -6.17 6.43 10.92
C GLY A 362 -7.47 6.88 10.27
N LEU A 363 -8.32 5.93 9.87
CA LEU A 363 -9.60 6.20 9.19
C LEU A 363 -10.53 7.11 10.01
N GLY A 364 -10.37 7.14 11.33
CA GLY A 364 -11.12 8.02 12.24
C GLY A 364 -10.80 9.51 12.14
N GLY A 365 -9.99 9.94 11.17
CA GLY A 365 -9.82 11.36 10.85
C GLY A 365 -8.48 11.97 11.26
N THR A 366 -7.52 11.18 11.73
CA THR A 366 -6.23 11.70 12.21
C THR A 366 -5.06 11.16 11.40
N VAL A 367 -4.10 12.02 11.13
CA VAL A 367 -2.79 11.68 10.55
C VAL A 367 -1.70 12.03 11.55
N TRP A 368 -0.82 11.08 11.80
CA TRP A 368 0.35 11.24 12.68
C TRP A 368 1.63 11.16 11.84
N LYS A 369 2.67 11.79 12.34
CA LYS A 369 4.04 11.66 11.81
C LYS A 369 4.94 11.01 12.86
N LEU A 370 5.82 10.09 12.44
CA LEU A 370 6.94 9.64 13.26
C LEU A 370 7.94 10.79 13.40
N VAL A 371 8.24 11.17 14.64
CA VAL A 371 9.18 12.26 14.92
C VAL A 371 10.11 11.88 16.08
N PRO A 372 11.30 12.50 16.18
CA PRO A 372 12.14 12.35 17.36
C PRO A 372 11.35 12.73 18.63
N ALA A 373 11.50 11.94 19.70
CA ALA A 373 11.10 12.37 21.03
C ALA A 373 12.19 13.30 21.56
N ASN A 374 11.81 14.49 21.96
CA ASN A 374 12.76 15.49 22.52
C ASN A 374 13.33 15.01 23.85
#